data_de3a71ed2243a1f4a88cdb17b3c0ae64
#
_entry.id   de3a71ed2243a1f4a88cdb17b3c0ae64
#
_cell.length_a   1.000
_cell.length_b   1.000
_cell.length_c   1.000
_cell.angle_alpha   90.00
_cell.angle_beta   90.00
_cell.angle_gamma   90.00
#
_symmetry.space_group_name_H-M   'P 1'
#
loop_
_entity.id
_entity.type
_entity.pdbx_description
1 polymer ?
#
loop_
_entity_poly.entity_id
_entity_poly.type
_entity_poly.pdbx_seq_one_letter_code
_entity_poly.pdbx_strand_id
1 'polypeptide(L)'
;MTEPKTQIRRDAERNRQRLLAAATEVFAEQGLAATLHDIAARAGLSAPTAYRNWANKQELIDELFEQRLDDVAVLAERALEDPDAWRGLAEFLEHSLRLQLEDRGLSELLHNPQMGLERLDRSRDRLAPMINAMANRAKQAGSLRPDAEGTDIVWIQVALTALMDRTRRQAPELYRRYLTMLLDSLRSDRGPLSELPVAALTTDQTHAIITAS
;
A
#
# COMPACT_ATOMS: atom_id res chain seq x y z
N MET A 1 -39.41 8.60 -21.52
CA MET A 1 -39.64 7.70 -20.35
C MET A 1 -38.52 6.67 -20.27
N THR A 2 -37.32 7.05 -19.78
CA THR A 2 -36.13 6.16 -19.72
C THR A 2 -35.49 6.14 -18.32
N GLU A 3 -36.24 6.53 -17.28
CA GLU A 3 -35.68 6.78 -15.92
C GLU A 3 -35.49 5.57 -14.97
N PRO A 4 -36.31 4.51 -14.94
CA PRO A 4 -36.19 3.51 -13.88
C PRO A 4 -34.95 2.63 -13.99
N LYS A 5 -34.48 2.26 -15.20
CA LYS A 5 -33.26 1.42 -15.36
C LYS A 5 -31.99 2.16 -14.99
N THR A 6 -31.91 3.45 -15.22
CA THR A 6 -30.75 4.30 -14.88
C THR A 6 -30.65 4.50 -13.36
N GLN A 7 -31.79 4.68 -12.68
CA GLN A 7 -31.83 4.81 -11.23
C GLN A 7 -31.39 3.52 -10.51
N ILE A 8 -31.92 2.36 -10.95
CA ILE A 8 -31.54 1.05 -10.40
C ILE A 8 -30.04 0.78 -10.55
N ARG A 9 -29.45 1.13 -11.71
CA ARG A 9 -28.00 1.00 -11.92
C ARG A 9 -27.19 1.92 -11.01
N ARG A 10 -27.61 3.15 -10.82
CA ARG A 10 -26.95 4.10 -9.90
C ARG A 10 -27.03 3.64 -8.44
N ASP A 11 -28.16 3.10 -8.02
CA ASP A 11 -28.34 2.58 -6.67
C ASP A 11 -27.49 1.31 -6.43
N ALA A 12 -27.40 0.44 -7.44
CA ALA A 12 -26.54 -0.74 -7.39
C ALA A 12 -25.06 -0.34 -7.29
N GLU A 13 -24.61 0.61 -8.11
CA GLU A 13 -23.24 1.13 -8.05
C GLU A 13 -22.94 1.80 -6.71
N ARG A 14 -23.83 2.64 -6.19
CA ARG A 14 -23.68 3.26 -4.88
C ARG A 14 -23.58 2.22 -3.75
N ASN A 15 -24.38 1.16 -3.81
CA ASN A 15 -24.32 0.08 -2.82
C ASN A 15 -23.01 -0.71 -2.94
N ARG A 16 -22.51 -0.94 -4.17
CA ARG A 16 -21.21 -1.56 -4.40
C ARG A 16 -20.07 -0.74 -3.78
N GLN A 17 -20.04 0.58 -4.00
CA GLN A 17 -19.04 1.47 -3.42
C GLN A 17 -19.11 1.49 -1.89
N ARG A 18 -20.31 1.47 -1.30
CA ARG A 18 -20.49 1.35 0.15
C ARG A 18 -19.92 0.04 0.70
N LEU A 19 -20.12 -1.07 -0.01
CA LEU A 19 -19.57 -2.36 0.37
C LEU A 19 -18.04 -2.39 0.27
N LEU A 20 -17.45 -1.81 -0.78
CA LEU A 20 -16.00 -1.71 -0.93
C LEU A 20 -15.37 -0.86 0.18
N ALA A 21 -15.95 0.32 0.48
CA ALA A 21 -15.49 1.15 1.58
C ALA A 21 -15.59 0.41 2.94
N ALA A 22 -16.72 -0.25 3.20
CA ALA A 22 -16.90 -1.05 4.41
C ALA A 22 -15.93 -2.24 4.48
N ALA A 23 -15.61 -2.87 3.35
CA ALA A 23 -14.63 -3.96 3.30
C ALA A 23 -13.23 -3.49 3.68
N THR A 24 -12.81 -2.33 3.18
CA THR A 24 -11.54 -1.70 3.56
C THR A 24 -11.47 -1.47 5.09
N GLU A 25 -12.52 -0.87 5.68
CA GLU A 25 -12.59 -0.63 7.13
C GLU A 25 -12.56 -1.95 7.94
N VAL A 26 -13.39 -2.92 7.55
CA VAL A 26 -13.50 -4.20 8.25
C VAL A 26 -12.20 -5.00 8.17
N PHE A 27 -11.56 -5.03 7.01
CA PHE A 27 -10.25 -5.69 6.87
C PHE A 27 -9.15 -4.96 7.63
N ALA A 28 -9.19 -3.63 7.72
CA ALA A 28 -8.25 -2.87 8.54
C ALA A 28 -8.40 -3.17 10.04
N GLU A 29 -9.63 -3.39 10.52
CA GLU A 29 -9.92 -3.69 11.93
C GLU A 29 -9.72 -5.17 12.30
N GLN A 30 -10.21 -6.08 11.47
CA GLN A 30 -10.37 -7.51 11.77
C GLN A 30 -9.44 -8.42 10.94
N GLY A 31 -8.73 -7.84 9.95
CA GLY A 31 -7.95 -8.61 9.00
C GLY A 31 -8.81 -9.46 8.07
N LEU A 32 -8.16 -10.36 7.35
CA LEU A 32 -8.82 -11.23 6.36
C LEU A 32 -9.71 -12.35 6.98
N ALA A 33 -9.84 -12.41 8.30
CA ALA A 33 -10.81 -13.31 8.94
C ALA A 33 -12.27 -12.86 8.75
N ALA A 34 -12.50 -11.57 8.51
CA ALA A 34 -13.83 -11.00 8.28
C ALA A 34 -14.58 -11.66 7.12
N THR A 35 -15.92 -11.70 7.23
CA THR A 35 -16.82 -12.33 6.25
C THR A 35 -17.56 -11.29 5.41
N LEU A 36 -18.15 -11.71 4.28
CA LEU A 36 -19.05 -10.85 3.48
C LEU A 36 -20.26 -10.39 4.31
N HIS A 37 -20.68 -11.16 5.32
CA HIS A 37 -21.75 -10.78 6.23
C HIS A 37 -21.35 -9.58 7.10
N ASP A 38 -20.15 -9.62 7.68
CA ASP A 38 -19.61 -8.52 8.51
C ASP A 38 -19.48 -7.23 7.71
N ILE A 39 -19.02 -7.35 6.47
CA ILE A 39 -18.89 -6.24 5.53
C ILE A 39 -20.27 -5.66 5.18
N ALA A 40 -21.26 -6.51 4.87
CA ALA A 40 -22.61 -6.05 4.59
C ALA A 40 -23.21 -5.32 5.78
N ALA A 41 -23.05 -5.87 6.99
CA ALA A 41 -23.51 -5.25 8.24
C ALA A 41 -22.88 -3.88 8.46
N ARG A 42 -21.55 -3.73 8.28
CA ARG A 42 -20.83 -2.46 8.37
C ARG A 42 -21.33 -1.46 7.32
N ALA A 43 -21.60 -1.89 6.09
CA ALA A 43 -22.15 -1.05 5.03
C ALA A 43 -23.62 -0.64 5.27
N GLY A 44 -24.30 -1.19 6.29
CA GLY A 44 -25.74 -1.00 6.51
C GLY A 44 -26.59 -1.62 5.39
N LEU A 45 -26.13 -2.74 4.83
CA LEU A 45 -26.77 -3.47 3.74
C LEU A 45 -27.03 -4.92 4.15
N SER A 46 -27.93 -5.60 3.42
CA SER A 46 -28.20 -7.02 3.68
C SER A 46 -27.10 -7.92 3.09
N ALA A 47 -26.82 -9.06 3.75
CA ALA A 47 -25.87 -10.04 3.25
C ALA A 47 -26.18 -10.50 1.80
N PRO A 48 -27.45 -10.75 1.39
CA PRO A 48 -27.78 -11.04 0.01
C PRO A 48 -27.36 -9.95 -0.98
N THR A 49 -27.27 -8.69 -0.54
CA THR A 49 -26.78 -7.60 -1.40
C THR A 49 -25.27 -7.72 -1.65
N ALA A 50 -24.48 -8.12 -0.66
CA ALA A 50 -23.05 -8.40 -0.86
C ALA A 50 -22.85 -9.61 -1.76
N TYR A 51 -23.56 -10.69 -1.55
CA TYR A 51 -23.48 -11.90 -2.39
C TYR A 51 -23.95 -11.72 -3.83
N ARG A 52 -24.76 -10.70 -4.12
CA ARG A 52 -25.10 -10.32 -5.50
C ARG A 52 -23.96 -9.60 -6.22
N ASN A 53 -23.07 -8.95 -5.48
CA ASN A 53 -21.90 -8.27 -6.05
C ASN A 53 -20.71 -9.22 -6.21
N TRP A 54 -20.50 -10.10 -5.25
CA TRP A 54 -19.39 -11.07 -5.24
C TRP A 54 -19.88 -12.43 -4.80
N ALA A 55 -19.64 -13.46 -5.62
CA ALA A 55 -20.07 -14.84 -5.30
C ALA A 55 -19.40 -15.36 -4.01
N ASN A 56 -18.22 -14.86 -3.70
CA ASN A 56 -17.46 -15.22 -2.50
C ASN A 56 -16.54 -14.07 -2.06
N LYS A 57 -15.96 -14.22 -0.87
CA LYS A 57 -15.03 -13.24 -0.30
C LYS A 57 -13.77 -13.06 -1.16
N GLN A 58 -13.34 -14.10 -1.87
CA GLN A 58 -12.15 -14.06 -2.70
C GLN A 58 -12.29 -13.05 -3.85
N GLU A 59 -13.46 -13.03 -4.52
CA GLU A 59 -13.76 -12.07 -5.59
C GLU A 59 -13.73 -10.61 -5.09
N LEU A 60 -14.27 -10.35 -3.88
CA LEU A 60 -14.18 -9.02 -3.27
C LEU A 60 -12.72 -8.65 -2.97
N ILE A 61 -11.94 -9.58 -2.44
CA ILE A 61 -10.52 -9.37 -2.14
C ILE A 61 -9.75 -9.10 -3.45
N ASP A 62 -10.04 -9.84 -4.53
CA ASP A 62 -9.40 -9.62 -5.84
C ASP A 62 -9.69 -8.20 -6.37
N GLU A 63 -10.92 -7.75 -6.25
CA GLU A 63 -11.29 -6.40 -6.67
C GLU A 63 -10.61 -5.31 -5.84
N LEU A 64 -10.59 -5.46 -4.51
CA LEU A 64 -9.87 -4.53 -3.63
C LEU A 64 -8.38 -4.50 -3.95
N PHE A 65 -7.79 -5.66 -4.22
CA PHE A 65 -6.40 -5.76 -4.62
C PHE A 65 -6.11 -5.01 -5.93
N GLU A 66 -6.97 -5.18 -6.96
CA GLU A 66 -6.82 -4.45 -8.23
C GLU A 66 -6.95 -2.93 -8.03
N GLN A 67 -7.91 -2.48 -7.20
CA GLN A 67 -8.03 -1.05 -6.88
C GLN A 67 -6.76 -0.51 -6.20
N ARG A 68 -6.15 -1.29 -5.30
CA ARG A 68 -4.90 -0.88 -4.65
C ARG A 68 -3.70 -0.89 -5.58
N LEU A 69 -3.65 -1.83 -6.52
CA LEU A 69 -2.65 -1.77 -7.59
C LEU A 69 -2.81 -0.51 -8.45
N ASP A 70 -4.06 -0.12 -8.74
CA ASP A 70 -4.35 1.14 -9.43
C ASP A 70 -3.83 2.35 -8.65
N ASP A 71 -4.13 2.43 -7.34
CA ASP A 71 -3.66 3.52 -6.48
C ASP A 71 -2.13 3.63 -6.48
N VAL A 72 -1.42 2.50 -6.35
CA VAL A 72 0.05 2.48 -6.39
C VAL A 72 0.59 2.82 -7.78
N ALA A 73 -0.07 2.35 -8.85
CA ALA A 73 0.32 2.69 -10.22
C ALA A 73 0.19 4.20 -10.49
N VAL A 74 -0.89 4.83 -10.02
CA VAL A 74 -1.05 6.30 -10.10
C VAL A 74 0.06 7.05 -9.36
N LEU A 75 0.51 6.56 -8.20
CA LEU A 75 1.68 7.13 -7.51
C LEU A 75 2.96 6.99 -8.33
N ALA A 76 3.16 5.83 -8.97
CA ALA A 76 4.32 5.58 -9.82
C ALA A 76 4.30 6.44 -11.09
N GLU A 77 3.13 6.65 -11.71
CA GLU A 77 2.96 7.56 -12.86
C GLU A 77 3.36 8.99 -12.48
N ARG A 78 2.84 9.51 -11.37
CA ARG A 78 3.20 10.85 -10.87
C ARG A 78 4.70 10.99 -10.59
N ALA A 79 5.31 9.96 -10.01
CA ALA A 79 6.75 9.94 -9.77
C ALA A 79 7.57 9.96 -11.07
N LEU A 80 7.09 9.28 -12.12
CA LEU A 80 7.71 9.29 -13.44
C LEU A 80 7.55 10.63 -14.18
N GLU A 81 6.49 11.38 -13.91
CA GLU A 81 6.23 12.71 -14.46
C GLU A 81 6.97 13.83 -13.70
N ASP A 82 7.44 13.57 -12.48
CA ASP A 82 8.16 14.58 -11.69
C ASP A 82 9.46 14.99 -12.40
N PRO A 83 9.70 16.30 -12.63
CA PRO A 83 10.94 16.77 -13.26
C PRO A 83 12.20 16.45 -12.43
N ASP A 84 12.09 16.34 -11.11
CA ASP A 84 13.14 15.86 -10.21
C ASP A 84 13.00 14.36 -9.99
N ALA A 85 13.84 13.58 -10.65
CA ALA A 85 13.78 12.12 -10.59
C ALA A 85 14.01 11.54 -9.19
N TRP A 86 14.81 12.21 -8.35
CA TRP A 86 15.04 11.80 -6.97
C TRP A 86 13.81 12.06 -6.12
N ARG A 87 13.24 13.26 -6.20
CA ARG A 87 12.03 13.62 -5.48
C ARG A 87 10.89 12.68 -5.84
N GLY A 88 10.68 12.42 -7.14
CA GLY A 88 9.65 11.47 -7.59
C GLY A 88 9.81 10.09 -6.96
N LEU A 89 11.03 9.53 -6.96
CA LEU A 89 11.32 8.23 -6.33
C LEU A 89 11.09 8.25 -4.81
N ALA A 90 11.54 9.28 -4.11
CA ALA A 90 11.40 9.40 -2.66
C ALA A 90 9.93 9.57 -2.25
N GLU A 91 9.17 10.42 -2.94
CA GLU A 91 7.74 10.61 -2.69
C GLU A 91 6.92 9.36 -3.03
N PHE A 92 7.27 8.63 -4.09
CA PHE A 92 6.65 7.33 -4.39
C PHE A 92 6.79 6.36 -3.21
N LEU A 93 7.99 6.21 -2.66
CA LEU A 93 8.25 5.35 -1.51
C LEU A 93 7.45 5.79 -0.27
N GLU A 94 7.48 7.09 0.06
CA GLU A 94 6.75 7.64 1.21
C GLU A 94 5.24 7.42 1.07
N HIS A 95 4.66 7.75 -0.09
CA HIS A 95 3.22 7.66 -0.31
C HIS A 95 2.73 6.22 -0.40
N SER A 96 3.49 5.32 -1.03
CA SER A 96 3.13 3.90 -1.11
C SER A 96 3.18 3.21 0.25
N LEU A 97 4.16 3.54 1.11
CA LEU A 97 4.21 3.07 2.49
C LEU A 97 3.06 3.64 3.33
N ARG A 98 2.70 4.91 3.15
CA ARG A 98 1.57 5.51 3.85
C ARG A 98 0.24 4.86 3.49
N LEU A 99 0.01 4.53 2.21
CA LEU A 99 -1.17 3.76 1.80
C LEU A 99 -1.27 2.42 2.55
N GLN A 100 -0.14 1.73 2.75
CA GLN A 100 -0.11 0.48 3.51
C GLN A 100 -0.36 0.68 5.01
N LEU A 101 0.04 1.82 5.59
CA LEU A 101 -0.22 2.14 6.99
C LEU A 101 -1.72 2.38 7.24
N GLU A 102 -2.38 3.08 6.31
CA GLU A 102 -3.80 3.42 6.40
C GLU A 102 -4.71 2.21 6.16
N ASP A 103 -4.23 1.19 5.44
CA ASP A 103 -5.02 0.01 5.06
C ASP A 103 -4.34 -1.31 5.46
N ARG A 104 -4.76 -1.83 6.62
CA ARG A 104 -4.29 -3.15 7.10
C ARG A 104 -4.63 -4.28 6.13
N GLY A 105 -5.80 -4.22 5.48
CA GLY A 105 -6.22 -5.22 4.51
C GLY A 105 -5.27 -5.26 3.32
N LEU A 106 -4.78 -4.11 2.86
CA LEU A 106 -3.76 -4.03 1.82
C LEU A 106 -2.44 -4.65 2.27
N SER A 107 -1.97 -4.33 3.48
CA SER A 107 -0.74 -4.90 4.02
C SER A 107 -0.82 -6.43 4.10
N GLU A 108 -1.92 -6.97 4.62
CA GLU A 108 -2.15 -8.42 4.67
C GLU A 108 -2.28 -9.03 3.26
N LEU A 109 -2.91 -8.32 2.32
CA LEU A 109 -3.05 -8.77 0.93
C LEU A 109 -1.70 -8.83 0.20
N LEU A 110 -0.87 -7.82 0.36
CA LEU A 110 0.43 -7.74 -0.31
C LEU A 110 1.48 -8.70 0.26
N HIS A 111 1.36 -9.06 1.56
CA HIS A 111 2.36 -9.86 2.27
C HIS A 111 1.90 -11.28 2.61
N ASN A 112 0.66 -11.67 2.29
CA ASN A 112 0.17 -13.01 2.58
C ASN A 112 0.56 -14.00 1.46
N PRO A 113 1.52 -14.93 1.67
CA PRO A 113 1.93 -15.91 0.68
C PRO A 113 0.79 -16.85 0.23
N GLN A 114 -0.28 -16.97 1.05
CA GLN A 114 -1.44 -17.81 0.76
C GLN A 114 -2.45 -17.14 -0.17
N MET A 115 -2.26 -15.84 -0.46
CA MET A 115 -3.18 -15.06 -1.32
C MET A 115 -2.95 -15.27 -2.82
N GLY A 116 -2.09 -16.22 -3.21
CA GLY A 116 -1.95 -16.72 -4.56
C GLY A 116 -0.84 -16.05 -5.37
N LEU A 117 -0.06 -16.88 -6.05
CA LEU A 117 1.05 -16.49 -6.95
C LEU A 117 0.56 -15.54 -8.05
N GLU A 118 -0.68 -15.71 -8.53
CA GLU A 118 -1.28 -14.89 -9.61
C GLU A 118 -1.37 -13.39 -9.26
N ARG A 119 -1.63 -13.02 -8.00
CA ARG A 119 -1.65 -11.62 -7.57
C ARG A 119 -0.27 -11.02 -7.50
N LEU A 120 0.68 -11.79 -6.98
CA LEU A 120 2.09 -11.38 -6.96
C LEU A 120 2.61 -11.20 -8.39
N ASP A 121 2.25 -12.08 -9.31
CA ASP A 121 2.63 -11.98 -10.73
C ASP A 121 2.00 -10.73 -11.38
N ARG A 122 0.70 -10.47 -11.17
CA ARG A 122 0.04 -9.25 -11.67
C ARG A 122 0.67 -7.97 -11.11
N SER A 123 0.97 -7.95 -9.81
CA SER A 123 1.65 -6.82 -9.16
C SER A 123 3.04 -6.61 -9.77
N ARG A 124 3.82 -7.68 -9.92
CA ARG A 124 5.14 -7.63 -10.55
C ARG A 124 5.05 -7.13 -11.98
N ASP A 125 4.18 -7.70 -12.80
CA ASP A 125 4.09 -7.38 -14.23
C ASP A 125 3.66 -5.93 -14.45
N ARG A 126 2.86 -5.37 -13.55
CA ARG A 126 2.39 -3.98 -13.64
C ARG A 126 3.35 -2.97 -13.03
N LEU A 127 3.85 -3.20 -11.82
CA LEU A 127 4.62 -2.21 -11.07
C LEU A 127 6.14 -2.29 -11.32
N ALA A 128 6.70 -3.47 -11.59
CA ALA A 128 8.14 -3.61 -11.76
C ALA A 128 8.70 -2.76 -12.92
N PRO A 129 8.05 -2.66 -14.09
CA PRO A 129 8.54 -1.76 -15.15
C PRO A 129 8.59 -0.29 -14.70
N MET A 130 7.60 0.17 -13.92
CA MET A 130 7.52 1.55 -13.44
C MET A 130 8.59 1.83 -12.38
N ILE A 131 8.79 0.91 -11.43
CA ILE A 131 9.82 1.01 -10.40
C ILE A 131 11.21 1.02 -11.03
N ASN A 132 11.47 0.14 -12.00
CA ASN A 132 12.72 0.12 -12.76
C ASN A 132 12.94 1.43 -13.54
N ALA A 133 11.89 1.99 -14.15
CA ALA A 133 11.97 3.27 -14.86
C ALA A 133 12.30 4.43 -13.90
N MET A 134 11.71 4.48 -12.70
CA MET A 134 12.04 5.48 -11.68
C MET A 134 13.51 5.38 -11.24
N ALA A 135 13.98 4.17 -10.93
CA ALA A 135 15.37 3.93 -10.55
C ALA A 135 16.34 4.34 -11.67
N ASN A 136 16.04 3.98 -12.92
CA ASN A 136 16.87 4.34 -14.08
C ASN A 136 16.90 5.86 -14.32
N ARG A 137 15.77 6.57 -14.19
CA ARG A 137 15.74 8.04 -14.27
C ARG A 137 16.61 8.69 -13.21
N ALA A 138 16.51 8.23 -11.95
CA ALA A 138 17.31 8.76 -10.85
C ALA A 138 18.81 8.44 -11.02
N LYS A 139 19.17 7.28 -11.58
CA LYS A 139 20.56 6.96 -11.97
C LYS A 139 21.07 7.88 -13.08
N GLN A 140 20.28 8.09 -14.14
CA GLN A 140 20.63 8.97 -15.25
C GLN A 140 20.78 10.44 -14.83
N ALA A 141 19.98 10.88 -13.87
CA ALA A 141 20.10 12.20 -13.24
C ALA A 141 21.31 12.32 -12.28
N GLY A 142 22.03 11.23 -12.03
CA GLY A 142 23.16 11.19 -11.11
C GLY A 142 22.77 11.29 -9.64
N SER A 143 21.51 11.14 -9.28
CA SER A 143 21.00 11.26 -7.91
C SER A 143 20.89 9.93 -7.17
N LEU A 144 20.68 8.83 -7.87
CA LEU A 144 20.69 7.47 -7.32
C LEU A 144 22.07 6.83 -7.58
N ARG A 145 22.59 6.12 -6.57
CA ARG A 145 23.85 5.38 -6.72
C ARG A 145 23.78 4.39 -7.90
N PRO A 146 24.85 4.24 -8.68
CA PRO A 146 24.81 3.52 -9.97
C PRO A 146 24.58 2.02 -9.83
N ASP A 147 24.89 1.44 -8.67
CA ASP A 147 24.75 0.02 -8.35
C ASP A 147 23.39 -0.33 -7.72
N ALA A 148 22.49 0.65 -7.47
CA ALA A 148 21.13 0.37 -7.00
C ALA A 148 20.23 -0.03 -8.17
N GLU A 149 19.34 -0.98 -7.93
CA GLU A 149 18.37 -1.47 -8.90
C GLU A 149 16.92 -1.28 -8.41
N GLY A 150 15.93 -1.38 -9.32
CA GLY A 150 14.52 -1.26 -8.94
C GLY A 150 14.11 -2.30 -7.91
N THR A 151 14.75 -3.47 -7.89
CA THR A 151 14.50 -4.52 -6.89
C THR A 151 14.93 -4.10 -5.48
N ASP A 152 15.95 -3.25 -5.32
CA ASP A 152 16.34 -2.73 -4.00
C ASP A 152 15.23 -1.84 -3.43
N ILE A 153 14.56 -1.06 -4.29
CA ILE A 153 13.40 -0.24 -3.90
C ILE A 153 12.25 -1.12 -3.37
N VAL A 154 12.00 -2.25 -4.04
CA VAL A 154 10.99 -3.22 -3.58
C VAL A 154 11.35 -3.79 -2.22
N TRP A 155 12.62 -4.20 -2.01
CA TRP A 155 13.06 -4.76 -0.73
C TRP A 155 13.05 -3.74 0.40
N ILE A 156 13.32 -2.47 0.13
CA ILE A 156 13.15 -1.37 1.09
C ILE A 156 11.68 -1.28 1.53
N GLN A 157 10.73 -1.33 0.59
CA GLN A 157 9.30 -1.33 0.92
C GLN A 157 8.93 -2.53 1.79
N VAL A 158 9.34 -3.74 1.42
CA VAL A 158 9.07 -4.96 2.19
C VAL A 158 9.60 -4.85 3.62
N ALA A 159 10.85 -4.41 3.78
CA ALA A 159 11.47 -4.27 5.10
C ALA A 159 10.76 -3.22 5.96
N LEU A 160 10.41 -2.06 5.38
CA LEU A 160 9.72 -0.99 6.11
C LEU A 160 8.29 -1.36 6.45
N THR A 161 7.58 -2.12 5.59
CA THR A 161 6.25 -2.64 5.92
C THR A 161 6.29 -3.60 7.11
N ALA A 162 7.26 -4.51 7.14
CA ALA A 162 7.46 -5.40 8.29
C ALA A 162 7.74 -4.61 9.58
N LEU A 163 8.51 -3.52 9.51
CA LEU A 163 8.72 -2.60 10.62
C LEU A 163 7.41 -1.92 11.04
N MET A 164 6.64 -1.41 10.08
CA MET A 164 5.35 -0.74 10.33
C MET A 164 4.37 -1.65 11.05
N ASP A 165 4.25 -2.90 10.63
CA ASP A 165 3.38 -3.88 11.26
C ASP A 165 3.78 -4.12 12.72
N ARG A 166 5.07 -4.22 13.00
CA ARG A 166 5.62 -4.43 14.34
C ARG A 166 5.41 -3.23 15.26
N THR A 167 5.52 -2.01 14.72
CA THR A 167 5.52 -0.77 15.50
C THR A 167 4.17 -0.05 15.52
N ARG A 168 3.19 -0.54 14.78
CA ARG A 168 1.88 0.10 14.52
C ARG A 168 1.22 0.69 15.77
N ARG A 169 1.26 -0.01 16.90
CA ARG A 169 0.57 0.39 18.13
C ARG A 169 1.32 1.44 18.93
N GLN A 170 2.65 1.38 18.95
CA GLN A 170 3.48 2.22 19.82
C GLN A 170 4.17 3.37 19.08
N ALA A 171 4.53 3.16 17.82
CA ALA A 171 5.28 4.11 17.02
C ALA A 171 4.97 3.99 15.53
N PRO A 172 3.73 4.29 15.08
CA PRO A 172 3.30 4.08 13.69
C PRO A 172 4.14 4.86 12.67
N GLU A 173 4.66 6.03 13.03
CA GLU A 173 5.47 6.88 12.16
C GLU A 173 6.98 6.51 12.13
N LEU A 174 7.39 5.48 12.88
CA LEU A 174 8.81 5.12 12.99
C LEU A 174 9.44 4.77 11.64
N TYR A 175 8.66 4.20 10.72
CA TYR A 175 9.13 3.86 9.37
C TYR A 175 9.75 5.06 8.64
N ARG A 176 9.23 6.27 8.84
CA ARG A 176 9.71 7.50 8.18
C ARG A 176 11.17 7.80 8.54
N ARG A 177 11.54 7.57 9.81
CA ARG A 177 12.94 7.69 10.23
C ARG A 177 13.85 6.77 9.42
N TYR A 178 13.48 5.50 9.30
CA TYR A 178 14.28 4.51 8.59
C TYR A 178 14.23 4.71 7.08
N LEU A 179 13.09 5.12 6.52
CA LEU A 179 12.98 5.51 5.12
C LEU A 179 13.97 6.64 4.79
N THR A 180 14.02 7.70 5.61
CA THR A 180 14.95 8.81 5.43
C THR A 180 16.41 8.34 5.43
N MET A 181 16.80 7.52 6.41
CA MET A 181 18.16 6.95 6.48
C MET A 181 18.50 6.10 5.25
N LEU A 182 17.56 5.29 4.78
CA LEU A 182 17.75 4.45 3.59
C LEU A 182 17.83 5.30 2.31
N LEU A 183 16.97 6.30 2.15
CA LEU A 183 17.04 7.24 1.03
C LEU A 183 18.40 7.96 1.00
N ASP A 184 18.88 8.48 2.14
CA ASP A 184 20.20 9.11 2.22
C ASP A 184 21.33 8.14 1.81
N SER A 185 21.19 6.85 2.14
CA SER A 185 22.18 5.83 1.76
C SER A 185 22.18 5.49 0.27
N LEU A 186 21.05 5.71 -0.40
CA LEU A 186 20.88 5.46 -1.83
C LEU A 186 21.37 6.62 -2.70
N ARG A 187 21.55 7.83 -2.15
CA ARG A 187 22.02 8.98 -2.92
C ARG A 187 23.46 8.80 -3.37
N SER A 188 23.74 9.19 -4.61
CA SER A 188 25.09 9.28 -5.15
C SER A 188 25.76 10.61 -4.81
N ASP A 189 25.00 11.70 -4.80
CA ASP A 189 25.40 13.02 -4.34
C ASP A 189 25.26 13.10 -2.82
N ARG A 190 26.24 12.67 -2.08
CA ARG A 190 26.22 12.72 -0.61
C ARG A 190 26.29 14.17 -0.13
N GLY A 191 25.15 14.87 -0.24
CA GLY A 191 24.92 16.16 0.41
C GLY A 191 24.88 16.06 1.93
N PRO A 192 24.50 17.12 2.65
CA PRO A 192 24.24 17.03 4.08
C PRO A 192 23.15 15.98 4.34
N LEU A 193 23.32 15.21 5.42
CA LEU A 193 22.33 14.21 5.82
C LEU A 193 20.98 14.86 6.07
N SER A 194 19.92 14.20 5.65
CA SER A 194 18.56 14.64 5.89
C SER A 194 18.21 14.62 7.36
N GLU A 195 17.44 15.59 7.84
CA GLU A 195 16.90 15.58 9.20
C GLU A 195 15.93 14.41 9.37
N LEU A 196 16.12 13.65 10.45
CA LEU A 196 15.26 12.49 10.71
C LEU A 196 13.91 12.95 11.28
N PRO A 197 12.79 12.69 10.60
CA PRO A 197 11.48 13.26 10.92
C PRO A 197 10.90 12.72 12.24
N VAL A 198 11.41 11.58 12.70
CA VAL A 198 10.95 10.88 13.91
C VAL A 198 12.14 10.56 14.79
N ALA A 199 12.00 10.76 16.11
CA ALA A 199 13.04 10.39 17.07
C ALA A 199 13.26 8.87 17.10
N ALA A 200 14.48 8.46 17.48
CA ALA A 200 14.75 7.05 17.75
C ALA A 200 13.95 6.58 18.96
N LEU A 201 13.54 5.31 18.94
CA LEU A 201 12.99 4.66 20.11
C LEU A 201 14.08 4.52 21.19
N THR A 202 13.68 4.59 22.45
CA THR A 202 14.56 4.20 23.55
C THR A 202 14.77 2.68 23.58
N THR A 203 15.79 2.22 24.31
CA THR A 203 16.04 0.79 24.50
C THR A 203 14.80 0.07 25.08
N ASP A 204 14.15 0.68 26.07
CA ASP A 204 12.95 0.11 26.70
C ASP A 204 11.76 0.03 25.76
N GLN A 205 11.52 1.08 24.97
CA GLN A 205 10.47 1.08 23.93
C GLN A 205 10.73 0.01 22.88
N THR A 206 11.97 -0.11 22.41
CA THR A 206 12.36 -1.14 21.43
C THR A 206 12.16 -2.53 22.02
N HIS A 207 12.60 -2.77 23.28
CA HIS A 207 12.42 -4.04 23.97
C HIS A 207 10.93 -4.39 24.10
N ALA A 208 10.09 -3.44 24.53
CA ALA A 208 8.66 -3.64 24.68
C ALA A 208 7.98 -4.05 23.36
N ILE A 209 8.38 -3.45 22.22
CA ILE A 209 7.85 -3.79 20.90
C ILE A 209 8.28 -5.19 20.45
N ILE A 210 9.56 -5.54 20.65
CA ILE A 210 10.09 -6.84 20.22
C ILE A 210 9.47 -7.98 21.03
N THR A 211 9.20 -7.76 22.30
CA THR A 211 8.64 -8.79 23.21
C THR A 211 7.10 -8.86 23.22
N ALA A 212 6.41 -7.87 22.68
CA ALA A 212 4.95 -7.85 22.52
C ALA A 212 4.52 -8.68 21.30
N SER A 213 4.72 -10.01 21.37
CA SER A 213 4.30 -10.96 20.32
C SER A 213 2.96 -11.58 20.59
#